data_610dda379924b7ed28ff60b13591edba
#
_entry.id   610dda379924b7ed28ff60b13591edba
#
_cell.length_a   1.000
_cell.length_b   1.000
_cell.length_c   1.000
_cell.angle_alpha   90.00
_cell.angle_beta   90.00
_cell.angle_gamma   90.00
#
_symmetry.space_group_name_H-M   'P 1'
#
loop_
_entity.id
_entity.type
_entity.pdbx_description
1 polymer ?
#
loop_
_entity_poly.entity_id
_entity_poly.type
_entity_poly.pdbx_seq_one_letter_code
_entity_poly.pdbx_strand_id
1 'polypeptide(L)'
;TYDDGAHWMKNNSTAVGQFYAINVDNEKPYNVYGGLQDNGVWVADNNSKINKGWKQSGQNPYKSIMGGDGMQVQVDDRNPNIVYTGYQFGNYYRIDRAAGTQEYIQPKHVLGDNPYRFNWQTPIHLSKHNQDILYLGGNKLHRSLNKGDDWETISGDLTTGGKKGNVAYGTLTSISESPFKFGLIYTGSDDG
;
A
#
# COMPACT_ATOMS: atom_id res chain seq x y z
N THR A 1 36.34 1.05 3.71
CA THR A 1 37.74 1.32 4.06
C THR A 1 38.66 0.95 2.92
N TYR A 2 39.79 1.66 2.76
CA TYR A 2 40.85 1.39 1.79
C TYR A 2 42.22 1.25 2.50
N ASP A 3 42.22 1.18 3.84
CA ASP A 3 43.39 1.22 4.71
C ASP A 3 43.23 0.27 5.91
N ASP A 4 42.81 -0.94 5.64
CA ASP A 4 42.65 -2.04 6.61
C ASP A 4 41.82 -1.69 7.86
N GLY A 5 40.86 -0.73 7.68
CA GLY A 5 39.93 -0.36 8.74
C GLY A 5 40.37 0.85 9.59
N ALA A 6 41.47 1.52 9.24
CA ALA A 6 41.89 2.73 9.96
C ALA A 6 40.92 3.90 9.75
N HIS A 7 40.31 4.00 8.55
CA HIS A 7 39.27 4.98 8.23
C HIS A 7 38.08 4.34 7.53
N TRP A 8 36.89 4.82 7.82
CA TRP A 8 35.62 4.32 7.26
C TRP A 8 34.91 5.43 6.50
N MET A 9 34.49 5.13 5.28
CA MET A 9 33.60 5.97 4.50
C MET A 9 32.21 5.35 4.45
N LYS A 10 31.19 6.13 4.81
CA LYS A 10 29.81 5.73 4.67
C LYS A 10 29.40 5.81 3.20
N ASN A 11 29.08 4.68 2.59
CA ASN A 11 28.56 4.63 1.23
C ASN A 11 27.04 4.49 1.24
N ASN A 12 26.33 5.60 1.20
CA ASN A 12 24.87 5.66 1.09
C ASN A 12 24.41 5.86 -0.37
N SER A 13 25.25 5.52 -1.32
CA SER A 13 24.98 5.80 -2.74
C SER A 13 24.25 4.69 -3.48
N THR A 14 23.97 3.57 -2.81
CA THR A 14 23.27 2.44 -3.43
C THR A 14 21.77 2.73 -3.45
N ALA A 15 21.19 2.85 -4.66
CA ALA A 15 19.74 3.05 -4.84
C ALA A 15 19.02 1.69 -4.75
N VAL A 16 18.98 1.11 -3.56
CA VAL A 16 18.27 -0.14 -3.26
C VAL A 16 17.31 0.08 -2.11
N GLY A 17 16.22 -0.65 -2.10
CA GLY A 17 15.23 -0.64 -1.02
C GLY A 17 14.52 -1.97 -0.93
N GLN A 18 13.97 -2.27 0.23
CA GLN A 18 13.17 -3.45 0.47
C GLN A 18 11.71 -3.14 0.12
N PHE A 19 11.28 -3.59 -1.04
CA PHE A 19 9.88 -3.42 -1.45
C PHE A 19 8.98 -4.43 -0.74
N TYR A 20 7.87 -3.95 -0.20
CA TYR A 20 6.75 -4.77 0.24
C TYR A 20 5.82 -5.12 -0.92
N ALA A 21 5.57 -4.16 -1.81
CA ALA A 21 4.70 -4.33 -2.95
C ALA A 21 5.09 -3.40 -4.10
N ILE A 22 4.76 -3.83 -5.32
CA ILE A 22 4.96 -3.05 -6.56
C ILE A 22 3.65 -3.08 -7.33
N ASN A 23 3.29 -1.96 -7.96
CA ASN A 23 2.18 -1.85 -8.91
C ASN A 23 2.56 -0.91 -10.07
N VAL A 24 1.75 -0.93 -11.11
CA VAL A 24 1.89 -0.07 -12.29
C VAL A 24 0.55 0.55 -12.68
N ASP A 25 0.58 1.67 -13.38
CA ASP A 25 -0.59 2.26 -14.04
C ASP A 25 -0.64 1.92 -15.53
N ASN A 26 -1.64 2.46 -16.23
CA ASN A 26 -1.88 2.24 -17.66
C ASN A 26 -1.38 3.39 -18.54
N GLU A 27 -0.58 4.33 -18.00
CA GLU A 27 -0.01 5.45 -18.74
C GLU A 27 1.01 4.97 -19.80
N LYS A 28 1.37 5.86 -20.71
CA LYS A 28 2.39 5.59 -21.75
C LYS A 28 3.39 6.76 -21.83
N PRO A 29 4.58 6.60 -21.26
CA PRO A 29 5.11 5.44 -20.53
C PRO A 29 4.37 5.20 -19.20
N TYR A 30 4.27 3.95 -18.77
CA TYR A 30 3.63 3.63 -17.50
C TYR A 30 4.52 4.02 -16.31
N ASN A 31 3.89 4.31 -15.20
CA ASN A 31 4.60 4.54 -13.96
C ASN A 31 4.68 3.27 -13.12
N VAL A 32 5.77 3.14 -12.37
CA VAL A 32 6.01 2.08 -11.39
C VAL A 32 5.87 2.69 -10.00
N TYR A 33 5.04 2.06 -9.20
CA TYR A 33 4.77 2.43 -7.81
C TYR A 33 5.34 1.37 -6.88
N GLY A 34 5.86 1.77 -5.73
CA GLY A 34 6.35 0.82 -4.75
C GLY A 34 6.32 1.36 -3.34
N GLY A 35 5.88 0.50 -2.42
CA GLY A 35 5.98 0.71 -0.98
C GLY A 35 7.19 -0.04 -0.42
N LEU A 36 8.00 0.65 0.37
CA LEU A 36 9.28 0.16 0.88
C LEU A 36 9.32 0.21 2.40
N GLN A 37 9.96 -0.77 3.00
CA GLN A 37 10.24 -0.74 4.43
C GLN A 37 11.11 0.47 4.80
N ASP A 38 10.70 1.22 5.80
CA ASP A 38 11.37 2.42 6.37
C ASP A 38 11.59 3.57 5.35
N ASN A 39 11.16 3.42 4.10
CA ASN A 39 11.45 4.37 3.04
C ASN A 39 10.21 4.93 2.32
N GLY A 40 9.02 4.63 2.81
CA GLY A 40 7.77 5.17 2.28
C GLY A 40 7.32 4.59 0.93
N VAL A 41 6.50 5.35 0.23
CA VAL A 41 5.93 4.99 -1.07
C VAL A 41 6.43 5.94 -2.15
N TRP A 42 6.84 5.36 -3.27
CA TRP A 42 7.46 6.10 -4.37
C TRP A 42 6.83 5.75 -5.70
N VAL A 43 6.98 6.68 -6.65
CA VAL A 43 6.57 6.50 -8.05
C VAL A 43 7.65 7.03 -8.98
N ALA A 44 7.87 6.33 -10.08
CA ALA A 44 8.70 6.80 -11.19
C ALA A 44 8.15 6.29 -12.51
N ASP A 45 8.42 7.04 -13.58
CA ASP A 45 8.26 6.60 -14.96
C ASP A 45 9.17 5.37 -15.23
N ASN A 46 8.67 4.37 -15.96
CA ASN A 46 9.43 3.16 -16.30
C ASN A 46 10.68 3.43 -17.14
N ASN A 47 10.75 4.57 -17.82
CA ASN A 47 11.93 5.04 -18.57
C ASN A 47 12.94 5.79 -17.69
N SER A 48 12.64 6.00 -16.42
CA SER A 48 13.51 6.71 -15.49
C SER A 48 14.86 6.03 -15.38
N LYS A 49 15.94 6.78 -15.60
CA LYS A 49 17.30 6.29 -15.53
C LYS A 49 18.05 6.98 -14.41
N ILE A 50 18.70 6.20 -13.57
CA ILE A 50 19.64 6.71 -12.58
C ILE A 50 20.89 7.18 -13.36
N ASN A 51 21.26 8.43 -13.18
CA ASN A 51 22.48 8.99 -13.75
C ASN A 51 23.31 9.69 -12.64
N LYS A 52 24.55 10.02 -12.95
CA LYS A 52 25.44 10.69 -11.98
C LYS A 52 24.93 12.08 -11.58
N GLY A 53 24.17 12.75 -12.44
CA GLY A 53 23.65 14.10 -12.21
C GLY A 53 22.65 14.18 -11.07
N TRP A 54 21.85 13.13 -10.80
CA TRP A 54 20.88 13.18 -9.71
C TRP A 54 21.55 13.28 -8.33
N LYS A 55 22.72 12.64 -8.15
CA LYS A 55 23.50 12.76 -6.89
C LYS A 55 24.07 14.16 -6.70
N GLN A 56 24.37 14.83 -7.79
CA GLN A 56 24.95 16.18 -7.76
C GLN A 56 23.88 17.28 -7.69
N SER A 57 22.74 17.08 -8.36
CA SER A 57 21.65 18.06 -8.47
C SER A 57 20.50 17.84 -7.53
N GLY A 58 20.43 16.67 -6.84
CA GLY A 58 19.29 16.27 -6.03
C GLY A 58 18.04 15.90 -6.86
N GLN A 59 18.15 15.82 -8.17
CA GLN A 59 17.03 15.47 -9.06
C GLN A 59 16.83 13.95 -9.12
N ASN A 60 16.16 13.41 -8.13
CA ASN A 60 15.77 12.01 -8.12
C ASN A 60 14.60 11.82 -9.11
N PRO A 61 14.67 10.85 -10.05
CA PRO A 61 13.54 10.52 -10.92
C PRO A 61 12.34 9.95 -10.16
N TYR A 62 12.58 9.35 -9.00
CA TYR A 62 11.52 8.86 -8.14
C TYR A 62 10.93 10.00 -7.30
N LYS A 63 9.60 10.06 -7.27
CA LYS A 63 8.84 11.02 -6.47
C LYS A 63 8.23 10.32 -5.28
N SER A 64 8.41 10.88 -4.09
CA SER A 64 7.76 10.40 -2.87
C SER A 64 6.26 10.69 -2.93
N ILE A 65 5.46 9.69 -2.59
CA ILE A 65 4.01 9.81 -2.42
C ILE A 65 3.67 9.95 -0.93
N MET A 66 4.29 9.11 -0.09
CA MET A 66 4.01 9.04 1.34
C MET A 66 5.24 8.54 2.09
N GLY A 67 5.39 8.94 3.35
CA GLY A 67 6.40 8.41 4.27
C GLY A 67 5.96 7.14 4.99
N GLY A 68 6.77 6.73 5.97
CA GLY A 68 6.52 5.54 6.82
C GLY A 68 7.01 4.23 6.19
N ASP A 69 6.49 3.10 6.68
CA ASP A 69 6.65 1.79 6.05
C ASP A 69 5.62 1.66 4.93
N GLY A 70 6.05 1.96 3.70
CA GLY A 70 5.15 1.99 2.56
C GLY A 70 4.61 0.60 2.23
N MET A 71 3.29 0.50 2.10
CA MET A 71 2.57 -0.74 1.84
C MET A 71 2.13 -0.87 0.38
N GLN A 72 1.04 -1.60 0.14
CA GLN A 72 0.47 -1.78 -1.19
C GLN A 72 0.02 -0.44 -1.77
N VAL A 73 0.12 -0.31 -3.08
CA VAL A 73 -0.38 0.83 -3.84
C VAL A 73 -1.41 0.34 -4.83
N GLN A 74 -2.60 0.92 -4.81
CA GLN A 74 -3.61 0.76 -5.85
C GLN A 74 -3.74 2.08 -6.61
N VAL A 75 -3.90 2.00 -7.92
CA VAL A 75 -3.98 3.18 -8.79
C VAL A 75 -5.30 3.14 -9.55
N ASP A 76 -6.04 4.24 -9.57
CA ASP A 76 -7.28 4.34 -10.34
C ASP A 76 -6.95 4.32 -11.85
N ASP A 77 -7.43 3.30 -12.56
CA ASP A 77 -7.19 3.10 -14.00
C ASP A 77 -7.74 4.26 -14.86
N ARG A 78 -8.68 5.05 -14.33
CA ARG A 78 -9.30 6.21 -15.01
C ARG A 78 -8.53 7.51 -14.80
N ASN A 79 -7.79 7.59 -13.67
CA ASN A 79 -7.00 8.76 -13.31
C ASN A 79 -5.79 8.35 -12.45
N PRO A 80 -4.60 8.25 -13.02
CA PRO A 80 -3.40 7.80 -12.33
C PRO A 80 -2.91 8.77 -11.23
N ASN A 81 -3.51 9.96 -11.11
CA ASN A 81 -3.25 10.83 -9.98
C ASN A 81 -3.95 10.37 -8.70
N ILE A 82 -5.00 9.55 -8.81
CA ILE A 82 -5.69 9.00 -7.64
C ILE A 82 -5.03 7.67 -7.29
N VAL A 83 -4.39 7.64 -6.12
CA VAL A 83 -3.74 6.46 -5.58
C VAL A 83 -4.25 6.15 -4.19
N TYR A 84 -4.31 4.87 -3.87
CA TYR A 84 -4.65 4.35 -2.55
C TYR A 84 -3.43 3.65 -2.00
N THR A 85 -2.86 4.18 -0.94
CA THR A 85 -1.66 3.62 -0.31
C THR A 85 -1.61 4.04 1.15
N GLY A 86 -0.66 3.50 1.90
CA GLY A 86 -0.56 3.78 3.31
C GLY A 86 0.67 3.15 3.94
N TYR A 87 0.57 2.98 5.24
CA TYR A 87 1.59 2.36 6.06
C TYR A 87 0.97 1.23 6.90
N GLN A 88 1.76 0.61 7.74
CA GLN A 88 1.40 -0.59 8.49
C GLN A 88 0.04 -0.52 9.21
N PHE A 89 -0.56 -1.68 9.43
CA PHE A 89 -1.82 -1.86 10.16
C PHE A 89 -3.03 -1.19 9.50
N GLY A 90 -3.09 -1.16 8.17
CA GLY A 90 -4.25 -0.68 7.43
C GLY A 90 -4.45 0.84 7.46
N ASN A 91 -3.43 1.59 7.82
CA ASN A 91 -3.47 3.05 7.77
C ASN A 91 -3.37 3.52 6.30
N TYR A 92 -4.46 3.39 5.57
CA TYR A 92 -4.56 3.76 4.16
C TYR A 92 -5.16 5.14 3.95
N TYR A 93 -4.73 5.74 2.84
CA TYR A 93 -5.17 7.04 2.36
C TYR A 93 -5.53 6.96 0.89
N ARG A 94 -6.56 7.71 0.50
CA ARG A 94 -6.78 8.14 -0.88
C ARG A 94 -6.01 9.43 -1.10
N ILE A 95 -5.10 9.44 -2.06
CA ILE A 95 -4.22 10.57 -2.37
C ILE A 95 -4.53 11.06 -3.79
N ASP A 96 -4.81 12.34 -3.94
CA ASP A 96 -4.79 13.02 -5.23
C ASP A 96 -3.42 13.70 -5.42
N ARG A 97 -2.58 13.09 -6.24
CA ARG A 97 -1.22 13.55 -6.50
C ARG A 97 -1.17 14.88 -7.25
N ALA A 98 -2.18 15.18 -8.06
CA ALA A 98 -2.27 16.43 -8.82
C ALA A 98 -2.71 17.58 -7.92
N ALA A 99 -3.70 17.35 -7.06
CA ALA A 99 -4.19 18.34 -6.10
C ALA A 99 -3.30 18.46 -4.86
N GLY A 100 -2.46 17.46 -4.57
CA GLY A 100 -1.65 17.40 -3.35
C GLY A 100 -2.50 17.19 -2.08
N THR A 101 -3.66 16.54 -2.20
CA THR A 101 -4.57 16.26 -1.09
C THR A 101 -4.56 14.78 -0.71
N GLN A 102 -4.91 14.50 0.54
CA GLN A 102 -5.04 13.12 1.03
C GLN A 102 -6.19 13.00 2.02
N GLU A 103 -6.92 11.87 1.94
CA GLU A 103 -8.02 11.52 2.83
C GLU A 103 -7.73 10.18 3.48
N TYR A 104 -7.89 10.10 4.81
CA TYR A 104 -7.71 8.86 5.56
C TYR A 104 -8.93 7.96 5.41
N ILE A 105 -8.73 6.73 4.95
CA ILE A 105 -9.82 5.83 4.52
C ILE A 105 -9.88 4.49 5.28
N GLN A 106 -9.26 4.34 6.44
CA GLN A 106 -9.35 3.10 7.20
C GLN A 106 -10.77 2.85 7.72
N PRO A 107 -11.34 1.62 7.58
CA PRO A 107 -12.61 1.27 8.20
C PRO A 107 -12.55 1.39 9.73
N LYS A 108 -13.58 1.97 10.31
CA LYS A 108 -13.70 2.14 11.77
C LYS A 108 -14.71 1.14 12.32
N HIS A 109 -14.39 0.54 13.47
CA HIS A 109 -15.34 -0.29 14.21
C HIS A 109 -16.42 0.57 14.90
N VAL A 110 -17.56 -0.03 15.20
CA VAL A 110 -18.62 0.62 15.96
C VAL A 110 -18.16 0.79 17.42
N LEU A 111 -18.48 1.94 18.03
CA LEU A 111 -18.16 2.18 19.42
C LEU A 111 -18.84 1.13 20.31
N GLY A 112 -18.04 0.51 21.19
CA GLY A 112 -18.47 -0.59 22.06
C GLY A 112 -18.14 -1.97 21.54
N ASP A 113 -17.82 -2.11 20.25
CA ASP A 113 -17.31 -3.35 19.66
C ASP A 113 -15.80 -3.49 19.85
N ASN A 114 -15.30 -4.72 19.69
CA ASN A 114 -13.87 -4.94 19.62
C ASN A 114 -13.27 -4.28 18.38
N PRO A 115 -12.11 -3.59 18.50
CA PRO A 115 -11.41 -3.03 17.34
C PRO A 115 -11.09 -4.10 16.30
N TYR A 116 -11.13 -3.71 15.02
CA TYR A 116 -10.66 -4.57 13.95
C TYR A 116 -9.17 -4.85 14.10
N ARG A 117 -8.77 -6.06 13.76
CA ARG A 117 -7.37 -6.46 13.68
C ARG A 117 -6.91 -6.27 12.25
N PHE A 118 -5.80 -5.56 12.05
CA PHE A 118 -5.19 -5.35 10.74
C PHE A 118 -3.77 -5.92 10.74
N ASN A 119 -3.41 -6.61 9.66
CA ASN A 119 -2.05 -7.12 9.47
C ASN A 119 -1.04 -5.97 9.33
N TRP A 120 0.24 -6.26 9.58
CA TRP A 120 1.32 -5.34 9.22
C TRP A 120 1.20 -4.90 7.76
N GLN A 121 1.05 -5.85 6.85
CA GLN A 121 0.75 -5.61 5.44
C GLN A 121 -0.75 -5.85 5.18
N THR A 122 -1.59 -4.97 5.67
CA THR A 122 -3.04 -5.06 5.45
C THR A 122 -3.36 -5.05 3.96
N PRO A 123 -4.10 -6.05 3.43
CA PRO A 123 -4.42 -6.10 2.02
C PRO A 123 -5.50 -5.07 1.67
N ILE A 124 -5.27 -4.34 0.58
CA ILE A 124 -6.23 -3.45 -0.07
C ILE A 124 -6.37 -3.85 -1.53
N HIS A 125 -7.59 -3.85 -2.07
CA HIS A 125 -7.88 -4.19 -3.45
C HIS A 125 -8.84 -3.19 -4.07
N LEU A 126 -8.46 -2.61 -5.21
CA LEU A 126 -9.32 -1.75 -6.03
C LEU A 126 -10.01 -2.62 -7.07
N SER A 127 -11.35 -2.59 -7.09
CA SER A 127 -12.15 -3.42 -7.99
C SER A 127 -11.87 -3.09 -9.46
N LYS A 128 -11.64 -4.12 -10.27
CA LYS A 128 -11.53 -3.97 -11.73
C LYS A 128 -12.88 -3.78 -12.42
N HIS A 129 -13.99 -4.08 -11.76
CA HIS A 129 -15.34 -3.89 -12.30
C HIS A 129 -15.83 -2.45 -12.13
N ASN A 130 -15.42 -1.78 -11.04
CA ASN A 130 -15.73 -0.39 -10.79
C ASN A 130 -14.66 0.24 -9.88
N GLN A 131 -13.95 1.21 -10.38
CA GLN A 131 -12.84 1.89 -9.68
C GLN A 131 -13.29 2.81 -8.52
N ASP A 132 -14.58 2.87 -8.21
CA ASP A 132 -15.08 3.49 -6.98
C ASP A 132 -15.16 2.49 -5.82
N ILE A 133 -14.98 1.20 -6.12
CA ILE A 133 -15.11 0.11 -5.15
C ILE A 133 -13.74 -0.31 -4.64
N LEU A 134 -13.60 -0.26 -3.33
CA LEU A 134 -12.43 -0.75 -2.60
C LEU A 134 -12.82 -1.88 -1.65
N TYR A 135 -11.91 -2.84 -1.53
CA TYR A 135 -11.94 -3.85 -0.48
C TYR A 135 -10.72 -3.69 0.42
N LEU A 136 -10.90 -3.84 1.73
CA LEU A 136 -9.84 -3.80 2.71
C LEU A 136 -10.02 -4.92 3.72
N GLY A 137 -8.93 -5.67 3.99
CA GLY A 137 -8.95 -6.84 4.84
C GLY A 137 -8.38 -6.59 6.22
N GLY A 138 -9.24 -6.68 7.24
CA GLY A 138 -8.81 -6.84 8.63
C GLY A 138 -8.97 -8.29 9.06
N ASN A 139 -9.48 -8.55 10.27
CA ASN A 139 -10.05 -9.85 10.61
C ASN A 139 -11.41 -10.08 9.93
N LYS A 140 -12.00 -9.03 9.39
CA LYS A 140 -13.21 -9.02 8.57
C LYS A 140 -12.89 -8.40 7.21
N LEU A 141 -13.74 -8.66 6.24
CA LEU A 141 -13.67 -8.02 4.93
C LEU A 141 -14.57 -6.79 4.91
N HIS A 142 -14.02 -5.67 4.49
CA HIS A 142 -14.71 -4.40 4.35
C HIS A 142 -14.79 -4.01 2.87
N ARG A 143 -15.89 -3.38 2.48
CA ARG A 143 -16.13 -2.84 1.14
C ARG A 143 -16.54 -1.38 1.23
N SER A 144 -15.96 -0.55 0.40
CA SER A 144 -16.42 0.80 0.10
C SER A 144 -16.96 0.85 -1.31
N LEU A 145 -18.04 1.59 -1.54
CA LEU A 145 -18.62 1.86 -2.87
C LEU A 145 -18.33 3.28 -3.36
N ASN A 146 -17.61 4.08 -2.57
CA ASN A 146 -17.36 5.51 -2.80
C ASN A 146 -15.90 5.89 -2.47
N LYS A 147 -14.95 5.12 -2.97
CA LYS A 147 -13.51 5.41 -2.90
C LYS A 147 -12.94 5.48 -1.48
N GLY A 148 -13.59 4.80 -0.51
CA GLY A 148 -13.13 4.73 0.87
C GLY A 148 -13.75 5.78 1.79
N ASP A 149 -14.69 6.61 1.33
CA ASP A 149 -15.37 7.59 2.18
C ASP A 149 -16.26 6.90 3.22
N ASP A 150 -16.99 5.86 2.80
CA ASP A 150 -17.79 5.01 3.68
C ASP A 150 -17.45 3.55 3.51
N TRP A 151 -17.58 2.78 4.59
CA TRP A 151 -17.26 1.37 4.62
C TRP A 151 -18.41 0.53 5.16
N GLU A 152 -18.68 -0.57 4.50
CA GLU A 152 -19.54 -1.66 4.94
C GLU A 152 -18.70 -2.87 5.29
N THR A 153 -18.94 -3.47 6.46
CA THR A 153 -18.36 -4.77 6.81
C THR A 153 -19.22 -5.86 6.18
N ILE A 154 -18.69 -6.58 5.20
CA ILE A 154 -19.42 -7.55 4.38
C ILE A 154 -19.17 -9.00 4.77
N SER A 155 -18.44 -9.25 5.86
CA SER A 155 -18.22 -10.60 6.40
C SER A 155 -18.28 -10.64 7.92
N GLY A 156 -18.40 -11.84 8.49
CA GLY A 156 -18.00 -12.13 9.88
C GLY A 156 -16.48 -12.08 10.04
N ASP A 157 -15.98 -12.56 11.19
CA ASP A 157 -14.55 -12.82 11.37
C ASP A 157 -14.15 -14.01 10.47
N LEU A 158 -13.21 -13.79 9.56
CA LEU A 158 -12.74 -14.77 8.58
C LEU A 158 -11.46 -15.49 9.03
N THR A 159 -11.11 -15.35 10.29
CA THR A 159 -9.90 -15.91 10.90
C THR A 159 -10.27 -16.87 12.04
N THR A 160 -9.31 -17.62 12.53
CA THR A 160 -9.51 -18.49 13.71
C THR A 160 -9.51 -17.71 15.03
N GLY A 161 -9.25 -16.41 14.99
CA GLY A 161 -9.28 -15.47 16.11
C GLY A 161 -7.93 -14.87 16.44
N GLY A 162 -7.95 -13.72 17.12
CA GLY A 162 -6.74 -13.01 17.52
C GLY A 162 -5.95 -13.77 18.59
N LYS A 163 -4.60 -13.75 18.51
CA LYS A 163 -3.70 -14.22 19.56
C LYS A 163 -3.12 -13.04 20.34
N LYS A 164 -2.80 -13.24 21.61
CA LYS A 164 -2.08 -12.25 22.42
C LYS A 164 -0.67 -12.09 21.87
N GLY A 165 -0.22 -10.84 21.65
CA GLY A 165 1.11 -10.52 21.16
C GLY A 165 1.21 -9.04 20.77
N ASN A 166 2.42 -8.61 20.43
CA ASN A 166 2.68 -7.24 19.98
C ASN A 166 2.36 -7.02 18.50
N VAL A 167 2.02 -8.07 17.76
CA VAL A 167 1.71 -8.03 16.33
C VAL A 167 0.28 -8.51 16.15
N ALA A 168 -0.48 -7.87 15.31
CA ALA A 168 -1.81 -8.31 14.91
C ALA A 168 -1.70 -9.68 14.22
N TYR A 169 -2.43 -10.66 14.74
CA TYR A 169 -2.53 -12.02 14.24
C TYR A 169 -4.01 -12.42 14.20
N GLY A 170 -4.35 -13.36 13.31
CA GLY A 170 -5.74 -13.64 12.96
C GLY A 170 -6.26 -12.48 12.10
N THR A 171 -5.61 -12.27 10.96
CA THR A 171 -5.88 -11.16 10.05
C THR A 171 -5.81 -11.63 8.60
N LEU A 172 -6.53 -10.97 7.71
CA LEU A 172 -6.39 -11.19 6.28
C LEU A 172 -5.04 -10.63 5.79
N THR A 173 -4.39 -11.40 4.91
CA THR A 173 -3.11 -11.08 4.29
C THR A 173 -3.22 -10.90 2.78
N SER A 174 -4.32 -11.39 2.19
CA SER A 174 -4.56 -11.27 0.75
C SER A 174 -6.05 -11.12 0.43
N ILE A 175 -6.32 -10.36 -0.64
CA ILE A 175 -7.64 -10.18 -1.24
C ILE A 175 -7.47 -10.25 -2.75
N SER A 176 -8.37 -10.96 -3.42
CA SER A 176 -8.47 -10.97 -4.88
C SER A 176 -9.93 -11.02 -5.30
N GLU A 177 -10.33 -10.12 -6.19
CA GLU A 177 -11.64 -10.17 -6.83
C GLU A 177 -11.55 -10.89 -8.18
N SER A 178 -12.51 -11.75 -8.47
CA SER A 178 -12.60 -12.40 -9.76
C SER A 178 -12.74 -11.36 -10.89
N PRO A 179 -11.90 -11.40 -11.93
CA PRO A 179 -12.04 -10.48 -13.07
C PRO A 179 -13.28 -10.78 -13.93
N PHE A 180 -13.92 -11.94 -13.76
CA PHE A 180 -15.07 -12.39 -14.54
C PHE A 180 -16.41 -12.19 -13.84
N LYS A 181 -16.40 -12.06 -12.51
CA LYS A 181 -17.63 -11.95 -11.73
C LYS A 181 -17.46 -10.95 -10.61
N PHE A 182 -18.18 -9.83 -10.71
CA PHE A 182 -18.24 -8.82 -9.66
C PHE A 182 -18.68 -9.41 -8.32
N GLY A 183 -17.98 -9.04 -7.26
CA GLY A 183 -18.29 -9.45 -5.89
C GLY A 183 -17.93 -10.90 -5.55
N LEU A 184 -17.29 -11.65 -6.46
CA LEU A 184 -16.67 -12.93 -6.12
C LEU A 184 -15.27 -12.67 -5.62
N ILE A 185 -15.12 -12.71 -4.29
CA ILE A 185 -13.89 -12.33 -3.58
C ILE A 185 -13.25 -13.59 -2.98
N TYR A 186 -11.95 -13.69 -3.11
CA TYR A 186 -11.10 -14.66 -2.44
C TYR A 186 -10.24 -13.95 -1.42
N THR A 187 -10.14 -14.52 -0.23
CA THR A 187 -9.31 -13.99 0.87
C THR A 187 -8.42 -15.07 1.43
N GLY A 188 -7.25 -14.68 1.92
CA GLY A 188 -6.36 -15.54 2.69
C GLY A 188 -5.98 -14.86 3.99
N SER A 189 -5.85 -15.66 5.08
CA SER A 189 -5.47 -15.18 6.39
C SER A 189 -4.11 -15.73 6.83
N ASP A 190 -3.53 -15.15 7.88
CA ASP A 190 -2.25 -15.57 8.46
C ASP A 190 -2.38 -16.78 9.41
N ASP A 191 -3.58 -17.26 9.64
CA ASP A 191 -3.88 -18.33 10.59
C ASP A 191 -4.59 -19.56 9.96
N GLY A 192 -4.68 -19.63 8.63
CA GLY A 192 -5.18 -20.78 7.87
C GLY A 192 -6.64 -20.70 7.49
#